data_9c600c602fbdf9e90390be7c6c992074
#
_entry.id   9c600c602fbdf9e90390be7c6c992074
#
_cell.length_a   1.000
_cell.length_b   1.000
_cell.length_c   1.000
_cell.angle_alpha   90.00
_cell.angle_beta   90.00
_cell.angle_gamma   90.00
#
_symmetry.space_group_name_H-M   'P 1'
#
loop_
_entity.id
_entity.type
_entity.pdbx_description
1 polymer ?
#
loop_
_entity_poly.entity_id
_entity_poly.type
_entity_poly.pdbx_seq_one_letter_code
_entity_poly.pdbx_strand_id
1 'polypeptide(L)'
;MLNFNDKKGFICDMDGVIYHGNKILPGVPEFIDWLQRTGKEYLFLTNNSGCTPLELKQKLARMGLDVPEARFYTSALATAAFIRDQSPGCSAYVIGEAGLLNALYDAGITMNDVNPDYVIVGEGRNYSLDSLTKATNLVLAGAKLIGANSDLSGPIEKGIAPACRALIAPIEMATGKQAYFCGKPNPLMMRTGLKRLGCHSAKAVMVGDRMDTDVISGMECGMSTVLVLSGISTEATLDEYAYRPSAVLDGVGDIVTLAEAQHAE
;
A
#
# COMPACT_ATOMS: atom_id res chain seq x y z
N MET A 1 -26.94 -2.23 6.25
CA MET A 1 -25.91 -3.17 5.75
C MET A 1 -25.27 -2.53 4.51
N LEU A 2 -23.97 -2.71 4.26
CA LEU A 2 -23.30 -2.17 3.08
C LEU A 2 -23.82 -2.85 1.82
N ASN A 3 -24.30 -2.06 0.84
CA ASN A 3 -24.75 -2.59 -0.44
C ASN A 3 -23.58 -2.58 -1.43
N PHE A 4 -23.05 -3.75 -1.75
CA PHE A 4 -21.92 -3.92 -2.67
C PHE A 4 -22.33 -3.72 -4.15
N ASN A 5 -23.58 -3.94 -4.49
CA ASN A 5 -24.07 -3.77 -5.87
C ASN A 5 -24.05 -2.29 -6.29
N ASP A 6 -24.26 -1.36 -5.35
CA ASP A 6 -24.22 0.09 -5.59
C ASP A 6 -22.79 0.64 -5.71
N LYS A 7 -21.77 -0.14 -5.39
CA LYS A 7 -20.39 0.29 -5.46
C LYS A 7 -19.83 0.09 -6.87
N LYS A 8 -19.00 1.05 -7.30
CA LYS A 8 -18.40 1.07 -8.64
C LYS A 8 -16.92 0.70 -8.64
N GLY A 9 -16.22 0.94 -7.52
CA GLY A 9 -14.79 0.74 -7.43
C GLY A 9 -14.36 0.07 -6.13
N PHE A 10 -13.34 -0.78 -6.22
CA PHE A 10 -12.76 -1.50 -5.09
C PHE A 10 -11.25 -1.25 -5.04
N ILE A 11 -10.77 -0.70 -3.94
CA ILE A 11 -9.36 -0.65 -3.62
C ILE A 11 -9.10 -1.75 -2.62
N CYS A 12 -8.22 -2.68 -2.94
CA CYS A 12 -7.92 -3.82 -2.09
C CYS A 12 -6.45 -3.79 -1.69
N ASP A 13 -6.16 -4.00 -0.41
CA ASP A 13 -4.82 -4.38 -0.01
C ASP A 13 -4.46 -5.75 -0.59
N MET A 14 -3.22 -6.18 -0.45
CA MET A 14 -2.75 -7.40 -1.09
C MET A 14 -2.41 -8.51 -0.10
N ASP A 15 -1.45 -8.30 0.80
CA ASP A 15 -1.05 -9.30 1.79
C ASP A 15 -2.12 -9.42 2.87
N GLY A 16 -2.58 -10.64 3.17
CA GLY A 16 -3.70 -10.86 4.09
C GLY A 16 -5.11 -10.66 3.48
N VAL A 17 -5.21 -10.11 2.26
CA VAL A 17 -6.49 -9.88 1.55
C VAL A 17 -6.61 -10.74 0.27
N ILE A 18 -5.56 -10.72 -0.55
CA ILE A 18 -5.52 -11.44 -1.83
C ILE A 18 -4.69 -12.72 -1.71
N TYR A 19 -3.59 -12.65 -1.00
CA TYR A 19 -2.71 -13.79 -0.77
C TYR A 19 -2.09 -13.74 0.64
N HIS A 20 -1.55 -14.86 1.08
CA HIS A 20 -0.63 -14.94 2.20
C HIS A 20 0.62 -15.73 1.78
N GLY A 21 1.80 -15.09 1.87
CA GLY A 21 3.04 -15.66 1.36
C GLY A 21 2.98 -15.92 -0.16
N ASN A 22 2.91 -17.20 -0.55
CA ASN A 22 2.81 -17.65 -1.94
C ASN A 22 1.51 -18.42 -2.23
N LYS A 23 0.44 -18.17 -1.47
CA LYS A 23 -0.86 -18.83 -1.64
C LYS A 23 -1.96 -17.79 -1.78
N ILE A 24 -2.79 -17.92 -2.81
CA ILE A 24 -4.03 -17.16 -2.96
C ILE A 24 -4.98 -17.56 -1.83
N LEU A 25 -5.63 -16.56 -1.24
CA LEU A 25 -6.63 -16.76 -0.20
C LEU A 25 -7.96 -17.28 -0.78
N PRO A 26 -8.75 -18.02 0.02
CA PRO A 26 -10.05 -18.52 -0.41
C PRO A 26 -10.98 -17.39 -0.88
N GLY A 27 -11.76 -17.64 -1.93
CA GLY A 27 -12.74 -16.70 -2.48
C GLY A 27 -12.16 -15.58 -3.34
N VAL A 28 -10.82 -15.45 -3.45
CA VAL A 28 -10.18 -14.41 -4.27
C VAL A 28 -10.44 -14.58 -5.77
N PRO A 29 -10.31 -15.78 -6.37
CA PRO A 29 -10.64 -15.98 -7.78
C PRO A 29 -12.09 -15.60 -8.09
N GLU A 30 -13.04 -16.00 -7.26
CA GLU A 30 -14.47 -15.71 -7.38
C GLU A 30 -14.73 -14.20 -7.23
N PHE A 31 -14.03 -13.54 -6.33
CA PHE A 31 -14.13 -12.10 -6.13
C PHE A 31 -13.63 -11.31 -7.36
N ILE A 32 -12.49 -11.68 -7.93
CA ILE A 32 -11.97 -11.03 -9.13
C ILE A 32 -12.89 -11.27 -10.34
N ASP A 33 -13.39 -12.49 -10.51
CA ASP A 33 -14.37 -12.81 -11.56
C ASP A 33 -15.65 -12.00 -11.37
N TRP A 34 -16.16 -11.87 -10.16
CA TRP A 34 -17.34 -11.06 -9.86
C TRP A 34 -17.11 -9.57 -10.20
N LEU A 35 -15.96 -8.99 -9.84
CA LEU A 35 -15.62 -7.61 -10.19
C LEU A 35 -15.64 -7.40 -11.71
N GLN A 36 -15.03 -8.33 -12.45
CA GLN A 36 -14.95 -8.28 -13.91
C GLN A 36 -16.34 -8.46 -14.57
N ARG A 37 -17.11 -9.48 -14.17
CA ARG A 37 -18.45 -9.75 -14.71
C ARG A 37 -19.43 -8.61 -14.48
N THR A 38 -19.31 -7.93 -13.33
CA THR A 38 -20.22 -6.84 -12.96
C THR A 38 -19.72 -5.47 -13.40
N GLY A 39 -18.60 -5.40 -14.13
CA GLY A 39 -18.03 -4.16 -14.66
C GLY A 39 -17.55 -3.19 -13.56
N LYS A 40 -17.15 -3.74 -12.41
CA LYS A 40 -16.61 -2.93 -11.30
C LYS A 40 -15.13 -2.69 -11.50
N GLU A 41 -14.70 -1.45 -11.31
CA GLU A 41 -13.30 -1.10 -11.33
C GLU A 41 -12.60 -1.58 -10.05
N TYR A 42 -11.36 -2.03 -10.16
CA TYR A 42 -10.58 -2.43 -8.99
C TYR A 42 -9.11 -2.04 -9.11
N LEU A 43 -8.47 -1.88 -7.96
CA LEU A 43 -7.05 -1.55 -7.84
C LEU A 43 -6.47 -2.29 -6.63
N PHE A 44 -5.37 -2.98 -6.81
CA PHE A 44 -4.55 -3.49 -5.71
C PHE A 44 -3.59 -2.40 -5.25
N LEU A 45 -3.73 -2.02 -3.98
CA LEU A 45 -3.01 -0.91 -3.38
C LEU A 45 -2.22 -1.42 -2.18
N THR A 46 -0.90 -1.44 -2.28
CA THR A 46 -0.02 -2.04 -1.28
C THR A 46 1.04 -1.07 -0.76
N ASN A 47 1.34 -1.18 0.53
CA ASN A 47 2.47 -0.49 1.15
C ASN A 47 3.84 -1.06 0.75
N ASN A 48 3.88 -2.21 0.09
CA ASN A 48 5.13 -2.77 -0.42
C ASN A 48 5.81 -1.80 -1.40
N SER A 49 7.03 -1.36 -1.05
CA SER A 49 7.85 -0.48 -1.89
C SER A 49 8.97 -1.23 -2.64
N GLY A 50 9.20 -2.49 -2.27
CA GLY A 50 10.29 -3.29 -2.82
C GLY A 50 10.01 -3.87 -4.21
N CYS A 51 8.74 -4.15 -4.52
CA CYS A 51 8.33 -4.79 -5.78
C CYS A 51 7.78 -3.78 -6.79
N THR A 52 8.09 -4.00 -8.06
CA THR A 52 7.44 -3.32 -9.19
C THR A 52 6.03 -3.87 -9.44
N PRO A 53 5.13 -3.14 -10.11
CA PRO A 53 3.84 -3.67 -10.57
C PRO A 53 3.97 -4.94 -11.41
N LEU A 54 4.98 -5.01 -12.26
CA LEU A 54 5.27 -6.20 -13.08
C LEU A 54 5.63 -7.42 -12.23
N GLU A 55 6.47 -7.25 -11.19
CA GLU A 55 6.82 -8.34 -10.28
C GLU A 55 5.62 -8.83 -9.47
N LEU A 56 4.74 -7.90 -9.04
CA LEU A 56 3.48 -8.25 -8.37
C LEU A 56 2.53 -9.01 -9.30
N LYS A 57 2.39 -8.57 -10.56
CA LYS A 57 1.65 -9.30 -11.59
C LYS A 57 2.20 -10.71 -11.76
N GLN A 58 3.52 -10.86 -11.92
CA GLN A 58 4.16 -12.16 -12.08
C GLN A 58 4.01 -13.05 -10.84
N LYS A 59 4.05 -12.45 -9.64
CA LYS A 59 3.79 -13.17 -8.39
C LYS A 59 2.39 -13.77 -8.38
N LEU A 60 1.35 -12.98 -8.70
CA LEU A 60 -0.03 -13.46 -8.75
C LEU A 60 -0.23 -14.50 -9.87
N ALA A 61 0.37 -14.29 -11.03
CA ALA A 61 0.29 -15.25 -12.15
C ALA A 61 0.87 -16.63 -11.78
N ARG A 62 2.00 -16.67 -11.05
CA ARG A 62 2.56 -17.93 -10.51
C ARG A 62 1.64 -18.64 -9.53
N MET A 63 0.75 -17.91 -8.87
CA MET A 63 -0.27 -18.45 -7.96
C MET A 63 -1.60 -18.75 -8.67
N GLY A 64 -1.65 -18.60 -10.00
CA GLY A 64 -2.85 -18.90 -10.81
C GLY A 64 -3.82 -17.74 -10.98
N LEU A 65 -3.46 -16.52 -10.61
CA LEU A 65 -4.31 -15.34 -10.75
C LEU A 65 -3.69 -14.35 -11.75
N ASP A 66 -4.30 -14.23 -12.94
CA ASP A 66 -3.85 -13.26 -13.96
C ASP A 66 -4.56 -11.91 -13.79
N VAL A 67 -3.78 -10.89 -13.46
CA VAL A 67 -4.24 -9.52 -13.23
C VAL A 67 -3.39 -8.56 -14.05
N PRO A 68 -3.98 -7.62 -14.80
CA PRO A 68 -3.23 -6.63 -15.57
C PRO A 68 -2.32 -5.78 -14.68
N GLU A 69 -1.11 -5.48 -15.15
CA GLU A 69 -0.12 -4.66 -14.41
C GLU A 69 -0.68 -3.29 -13.98
N ALA A 70 -1.54 -2.68 -14.79
CA ALA A 70 -2.17 -1.40 -14.48
C ALA A 70 -3.07 -1.42 -13.22
N ARG A 71 -3.43 -2.61 -12.72
CA ARG A 71 -4.25 -2.79 -11.51
C ARG A 71 -3.42 -2.75 -10.20
N PHE A 72 -2.12 -2.48 -10.27
CA PHE A 72 -1.26 -2.38 -9.09
C PHE A 72 -0.83 -0.93 -8.84
N TYR A 73 -0.92 -0.50 -7.59
CA TYR A 73 -0.42 0.78 -7.12
C TYR A 73 0.31 0.60 -5.78
N THR A 74 1.62 0.83 -5.78
CA THR A 74 2.51 0.59 -4.64
C THR A 74 2.86 1.90 -3.92
N SER A 75 3.33 1.80 -2.69
CA SER A 75 3.87 2.96 -1.98
C SER A 75 5.10 3.56 -2.69
N ALA A 76 5.85 2.75 -3.43
CA ALA A 76 6.94 3.23 -4.29
C ALA A 76 6.44 4.21 -5.36
N LEU A 77 5.37 3.83 -6.08
CA LEU A 77 4.73 4.70 -7.08
C LEU A 77 4.12 5.96 -6.44
N ALA A 78 3.54 5.83 -5.25
CA ALA A 78 3.00 6.95 -4.50
C ALA A 78 4.10 7.95 -4.09
N THR A 79 5.23 7.43 -3.60
CA THR A 79 6.41 8.22 -3.23
C THR A 79 6.98 8.96 -4.43
N ALA A 80 7.18 8.27 -5.55
CA ALA A 80 7.71 8.86 -6.77
C ALA A 80 6.80 9.97 -7.33
N ALA A 81 5.48 9.72 -7.36
CA ALA A 81 4.50 10.70 -7.80
C ALA A 81 4.48 11.93 -6.89
N PHE A 82 4.52 11.73 -5.55
CA PHE A 82 4.56 12.83 -4.59
C PHE A 82 5.78 13.71 -4.80
N ILE A 83 6.98 13.13 -4.87
CA ILE A 83 8.23 13.88 -5.01
C ILE A 83 8.26 14.63 -6.34
N ARG A 84 7.90 13.98 -7.46
CA ARG A 84 7.81 14.62 -8.77
C ARG A 84 6.89 15.86 -8.75
N ASP A 85 5.74 15.74 -8.09
CA ASP A 85 4.75 16.82 -8.05
C ASP A 85 5.17 17.96 -7.09
N GLN A 86 5.98 17.68 -6.05
CA GLN A 86 6.51 18.68 -5.14
C GLN A 86 7.77 19.38 -5.67
N SER A 87 8.66 18.65 -6.35
CA SER A 87 9.98 19.13 -6.76
C SER A 87 10.39 18.49 -8.10
N PRO A 88 9.81 18.92 -9.22
CA PRO A 88 10.19 18.39 -10.54
C PRO A 88 11.68 18.52 -10.82
N GLY A 89 12.30 17.42 -11.30
CA GLY A 89 13.73 17.40 -11.65
C GLY A 89 14.69 17.34 -10.45
N CYS A 90 14.20 17.04 -9.26
CA CYS A 90 15.02 16.89 -8.06
C CYS A 90 15.88 15.61 -8.11
N SER A 91 16.78 15.52 -7.12
CA SER A 91 17.68 14.39 -6.93
C SER A 91 17.47 13.72 -5.57
N ALA A 92 17.82 12.44 -5.48
CA ALA A 92 17.62 11.66 -4.26
C ALA A 92 18.74 10.67 -3.98
N TYR A 93 19.06 10.48 -2.71
CA TYR A 93 19.76 9.31 -2.19
C TYR A 93 18.71 8.30 -1.71
N VAL A 94 18.83 7.04 -2.14
CA VAL A 94 17.78 6.04 -1.92
C VAL A 94 18.34 4.80 -1.21
N ILE A 95 17.66 4.38 -0.16
CA ILE A 95 17.79 3.07 0.47
C ILE A 95 16.49 2.31 0.20
N GLY A 96 16.53 1.29 -0.65
CA GLY A 96 15.35 0.53 -1.06
C GLY A 96 15.67 -0.45 -2.20
N GLU A 97 14.67 -1.21 -2.60
CA GLU A 97 14.77 -2.22 -3.66
C GLU A 97 14.33 -1.68 -5.03
N ALA A 98 14.34 -2.56 -6.03
CA ALA A 98 14.05 -2.22 -7.42
C ALA A 98 12.71 -1.53 -7.63
N GLY A 99 11.67 -1.90 -6.87
CA GLY A 99 10.35 -1.25 -6.96
C GLY A 99 10.42 0.26 -6.73
N LEU A 100 11.13 0.68 -5.67
CA LEU A 100 11.29 2.10 -5.35
C LEU A 100 12.23 2.80 -6.34
N LEU A 101 13.37 2.18 -6.66
CA LEU A 101 14.35 2.76 -7.58
C LEU A 101 13.76 2.99 -8.97
N ASN A 102 13.04 2.01 -9.53
CA ASN A 102 12.41 2.12 -10.84
C ASN A 102 11.31 3.19 -10.85
N ALA A 103 10.46 3.21 -9.81
CA ALA A 103 9.40 4.22 -9.71
C ALA A 103 9.96 5.65 -9.69
N LEU A 104 11.04 5.88 -8.95
CA LEU A 104 11.71 7.19 -8.88
C LEU A 104 12.38 7.55 -10.21
N TYR A 105 13.07 6.60 -10.84
CA TYR A 105 13.69 6.80 -12.14
C TYR A 105 12.66 7.16 -13.22
N ASP A 106 11.56 6.41 -13.30
CA ASP A 106 10.47 6.65 -14.26
C ASP A 106 9.76 8.00 -14.01
N ALA A 107 9.80 8.49 -12.78
CA ALA A 107 9.30 9.83 -12.42
C ALA A 107 10.29 10.96 -12.74
N GLY A 108 11.47 10.66 -13.28
CA GLY A 108 12.50 11.65 -13.65
C GLY A 108 13.32 12.17 -12.47
N ILE A 109 13.39 11.41 -11.36
CA ILE A 109 14.19 11.76 -10.18
C ILE A 109 15.59 11.21 -10.36
N THR A 110 16.59 12.07 -10.28
CA THR A 110 18.00 11.71 -10.48
C THR A 110 18.61 11.11 -9.20
N MET A 111 19.29 9.97 -9.32
CA MET A 111 20.04 9.40 -8.19
C MET A 111 21.29 10.25 -7.91
N ASN A 112 21.45 10.71 -6.66
CA ASN A 112 22.55 11.56 -6.23
C ASN A 112 22.95 11.18 -4.79
N ASP A 113 24.21 10.89 -4.60
CA ASP A 113 24.75 10.46 -3.32
C ASP A 113 25.73 11.47 -2.69
N VAL A 114 25.85 12.67 -3.28
CA VAL A 114 26.74 13.73 -2.82
C VAL A 114 25.98 14.89 -2.18
N ASN A 115 24.99 15.44 -2.87
CA ASN A 115 24.17 16.55 -2.39
C ASN A 115 22.74 16.42 -2.93
N PRO A 116 21.97 15.41 -2.49
CA PRO A 116 20.61 15.20 -2.93
C PRO A 116 19.62 16.17 -2.28
N ASP A 117 18.50 16.43 -2.96
CA ASP A 117 17.37 17.16 -2.40
C ASP A 117 16.61 16.34 -1.36
N TYR A 118 16.61 15.00 -1.55
CA TYR A 118 15.88 14.06 -0.72
C TYR A 118 16.75 12.85 -0.33
N VAL A 119 16.51 12.33 0.88
CA VAL A 119 16.85 10.98 1.30
C VAL A 119 15.55 10.19 1.36
N ILE A 120 15.47 9.09 0.61
CA ILE A 120 14.25 8.27 0.49
C ILE A 120 14.55 6.86 0.98
N VAL A 121 13.73 6.36 1.90
CA VAL A 121 13.87 5.02 2.47
C VAL A 121 12.61 4.21 2.18
N GLY A 122 12.79 3.01 1.63
CA GLY A 122 11.78 1.97 1.49
C GLY A 122 12.24 0.67 2.15
N GLU A 123 11.44 -0.39 1.98
CA GLU A 123 11.89 -1.74 2.36
C GLU A 123 13.03 -2.19 1.44
N GLY A 124 13.96 -2.97 2.01
CA GLY A 124 15.03 -3.54 1.23
C GLY A 124 16.07 -4.25 2.08
N ARG A 125 16.91 -5.05 1.41
CA ARG A 125 18.02 -5.80 2.01
C ARG A 125 19.35 -5.06 1.96
N ASN A 126 19.44 -3.97 1.21
CA ASN A 126 20.62 -3.13 1.07
C ASN A 126 20.82 -2.14 2.23
N TYR A 127 20.27 -2.48 3.39
CA TYR A 127 20.33 -1.70 4.62
C TYR A 127 21.60 -2.05 5.41
N SER A 128 22.53 -1.09 5.51
CA SER A 128 23.81 -1.27 6.19
C SER A 128 24.13 -0.04 7.05
N LEU A 129 25.09 -0.18 7.98
CA LEU A 129 25.58 0.94 8.77
C LEU A 129 26.16 2.06 7.87
N ASP A 130 26.83 1.70 6.78
CA ASP A 130 27.40 2.68 5.85
C ASP A 130 26.29 3.47 5.14
N SER A 131 25.23 2.79 4.65
CA SER A 131 24.10 3.44 4.02
C SER A 131 23.34 4.35 4.99
N LEU A 132 23.18 3.91 6.26
CA LEU A 132 22.59 4.72 7.32
C LEU A 132 23.43 5.97 7.67
N THR A 133 24.75 5.77 7.84
CA THR A 133 25.68 6.85 8.12
C THR A 133 25.62 7.92 7.02
N LYS A 134 25.62 7.47 5.76
CA LYS A 134 25.50 8.36 4.60
C LYS A 134 24.18 9.10 4.60
N ALA A 135 23.05 8.40 4.75
CA ALA A 135 21.71 9.00 4.81
C ALA A 135 21.60 10.05 5.93
N THR A 136 22.10 9.71 7.13
CA THR A 136 22.12 10.62 8.29
C THR A 136 22.87 11.92 7.97
N ASN A 137 24.08 11.83 7.40
CA ASN A 137 24.87 13.01 7.06
C ASN A 137 24.21 13.85 5.95
N LEU A 138 23.59 13.22 4.96
CA LEU A 138 22.85 13.94 3.91
C LEU A 138 21.63 14.68 4.46
N VAL A 139 20.89 14.07 5.39
CA VAL A 139 19.76 14.73 6.08
C VAL A 139 20.26 15.90 6.95
N LEU A 140 21.36 15.75 7.68
CA LEU A 140 21.98 16.83 8.44
C LEU A 140 22.49 17.96 7.54
N ALA A 141 22.94 17.63 6.33
CA ALA A 141 23.33 18.62 5.31
C ALA A 141 22.15 19.34 4.65
N GLY A 142 20.90 18.93 4.92
CA GLY A 142 19.69 19.62 4.45
C GLY A 142 18.76 18.83 3.54
N ALA A 143 19.10 17.59 3.17
CA ALA A 143 18.21 16.74 2.40
C ALA A 143 16.92 16.42 3.20
N LYS A 144 15.77 16.44 2.53
CA LYS A 144 14.47 16.12 3.15
C LYS A 144 14.29 14.63 3.27
N LEU A 145 13.80 14.16 4.41
CA LEU A 145 13.64 12.73 4.69
C LEU A 145 12.23 12.23 4.32
N ILE A 146 12.16 11.22 3.46
CA ILE A 146 10.93 10.58 3.00
C ILE A 146 10.98 9.08 3.29
N GLY A 147 9.89 8.53 3.82
CA GLY A 147 9.64 7.10 3.92
C GLY A 147 8.58 6.65 2.94
N ALA A 148 8.76 5.50 2.32
CA ALA A 148 7.80 4.96 1.37
C ALA A 148 6.46 4.62 2.05
N ASN A 149 6.50 4.07 3.27
CA ASN A 149 5.32 3.79 4.10
C ASN A 149 5.66 3.86 5.60
N SER A 150 4.64 3.85 6.44
CA SER A 150 4.78 3.96 7.90
C SER A 150 4.68 2.61 8.64
N ASP A 151 4.75 1.49 7.94
CA ASP A 151 4.66 0.16 8.54
C ASP A 151 5.89 -0.11 9.41
N LEU A 152 5.65 -0.56 10.66
CA LEU A 152 6.71 -0.90 11.60
C LEU A 152 7.35 -2.26 11.29
N SER A 153 6.52 -3.20 10.87
CA SER A 153 6.93 -4.57 10.54
C SER A 153 6.01 -5.17 9.49
N GLY A 154 6.48 -6.20 8.83
CA GLY A 154 5.68 -7.00 7.90
C GLY A 154 5.89 -8.49 8.16
N PRO A 155 4.91 -9.36 7.82
CA PRO A 155 5.04 -10.80 7.95
C PRO A 155 6.08 -11.34 6.97
N ILE A 156 6.84 -12.33 7.42
CA ILE A 156 7.73 -13.16 6.61
C ILE A 156 7.39 -14.63 6.85
N GLU A 157 8.00 -15.54 6.09
CA GLU A 157 7.73 -16.97 6.21
C GLU A 157 7.86 -17.51 7.65
N LYS A 158 8.80 -16.97 8.43
CA LYS A 158 8.99 -17.32 9.85
C LYS A 158 9.14 -16.04 10.68
N GLY A 159 8.05 -15.55 11.26
CA GLY A 159 8.03 -14.38 12.12
C GLY A 159 7.74 -13.07 11.37
N ILE A 160 8.38 -11.98 11.81
CA ILE A 160 8.22 -10.63 11.26
C ILE A 160 9.59 -10.06 10.85
N ALA A 161 9.59 -9.17 9.86
CA ALA A 161 10.75 -8.35 9.52
C ALA A 161 10.45 -6.87 9.78
N PRO A 162 11.48 -6.04 10.10
CA PRO A 162 11.33 -4.59 10.13
C PRO A 162 10.86 -4.07 8.76
N ALA A 163 9.86 -3.19 8.77
CA ALA A 163 9.39 -2.48 7.59
C ALA A 163 9.91 -1.04 7.54
N CYS A 164 9.50 -0.26 6.58
CA CYS A 164 10.09 1.05 6.25
C CYS A 164 10.18 1.99 7.46
N ARG A 165 9.14 2.07 8.32
CA ARG A 165 9.17 2.93 9.53
C ARG A 165 10.25 2.53 10.51
N ALA A 166 10.48 1.24 10.71
CA ALA A 166 11.54 0.75 11.58
C ALA A 166 12.92 0.96 10.98
N LEU A 167 13.05 0.86 9.65
CA LEU A 167 14.31 1.08 8.94
C LEU A 167 14.73 2.56 8.92
N ILE A 168 13.78 3.49 8.88
CA ILE A 168 14.04 4.93 8.86
C ILE A 168 14.30 5.52 10.26
N ALA A 169 13.82 4.87 11.31
CA ALA A 169 13.90 5.34 12.69
C ALA A 169 15.31 5.72 13.16
N PRO A 170 16.39 4.98 12.84
CA PRO A 170 17.74 5.36 13.23
C PRO A 170 18.18 6.70 12.63
N ILE A 171 17.75 7.03 11.41
CA ILE A 171 18.05 8.30 10.74
C ILE A 171 17.32 9.44 11.47
N GLU A 172 16.03 9.25 11.79
CA GLU A 172 15.25 10.25 12.54
C GLU A 172 15.83 10.48 13.93
N MET A 173 16.21 9.42 14.64
CA MET A 173 16.80 9.52 15.98
C MET A 173 18.15 10.24 15.96
N ALA A 174 19.01 9.94 14.98
CA ALA A 174 20.33 10.54 14.87
C ALA A 174 20.28 12.00 14.42
N THR A 175 19.29 12.39 13.62
CA THR A 175 19.20 13.74 13.03
C THR A 175 18.22 14.67 13.75
N GLY A 176 17.28 14.12 14.52
CA GLY A 176 16.14 14.85 15.10
C GLY A 176 15.12 15.31 14.02
N LYS A 177 15.24 14.85 12.78
CA LYS A 177 14.31 15.17 11.69
C LYS A 177 13.25 14.08 11.55
N GLN A 178 12.02 14.50 11.21
CA GLN A 178 10.91 13.59 10.99
C GLN A 178 10.76 13.27 9.49
N ALA A 179 10.54 12.00 9.17
CA ALA A 179 10.22 11.59 7.81
C ALA A 179 8.75 11.88 7.45
N TYR A 180 8.50 12.20 6.19
CA TYR A 180 7.15 12.18 5.63
C TYR A 180 6.91 10.85 4.93
N PHE A 181 5.81 10.16 5.26
CA PHE A 181 5.48 8.84 4.72
C PHE A 181 4.40 8.94 3.65
N CYS A 182 4.62 8.35 2.48
CA CYS A 182 3.72 8.45 1.32
C CYS A 182 2.68 7.34 1.22
N GLY A 183 2.96 6.16 1.77
CA GLY A 183 2.07 4.99 1.79
C GLY A 183 0.88 5.13 2.75
N LYS A 184 -0.01 4.13 2.77
CA LYS A 184 -1.11 4.07 3.74
C LYS A 184 -0.59 4.24 5.16
N PRO A 185 -1.27 4.96 6.05
CA PRO A 185 -2.59 5.56 5.90
C PRO A 185 -2.61 6.95 5.26
N ASN A 186 -1.54 7.40 4.60
CA ASN A 186 -1.52 8.73 3.99
C ASN A 186 -2.64 8.85 2.93
N PRO A 187 -3.53 9.85 3.07
CA PRO A 187 -4.66 10.04 2.15
C PRO A 187 -4.25 10.33 0.71
N LEU A 188 -3.01 10.75 0.48
CA LEU A 188 -2.47 10.97 -0.87
C LEU A 188 -2.53 9.71 -1.73
N MET A 189 -2.12 8.57 -1.15
CA MET A 189 -2.12 7.28 -1.83
C MET A 189 -3.55 6.85 -2.20
N MET A 190 -4.50 7.02 -1.27
CA MET A 190 -5.92 6.71 -1.49
C MET A 190 -6.57 7.61 -2.55
N ARG A 191 -6.30 8.93 -2.51
CA ARG A 191 -6.81 9.87 -3.52
C ARG A 191 -6.31 9.52 -4.93
N THR A 192 -5.05 9.13 -5.04
CA THR A 192 -4.49 8.67 -6.33
C THR A 192 -5.16 7.36 -6.77
N GLY A 193 -5.39 6.43 -5.86
CA GLY A 193 -6.14 5.20 -6.13
C GLY A 193 -7.55 5.50 -6.65
N LEU A 194 -8.31 6.36 -5.99
CA LEU A 194 -9.64 6.79 -6.43
C LEU A 194 -9.61 7.46 -7.81
N LYS A 195 -8.62 8.30 -8.08
CA LYS A 195 -8.44 8.93 -9.40
C LYS A 195 -8.18 7.88 -10.49
N ARG A 196 -7.37 6.87 -10.21
CA ARG A 196 -7.11 5.75 -11.13
C ARG A 196 -8.34 4.90 -11.39
N LEU A 197 -9.18 4.67 -10.36
CA LEU A 197 -10.45 3.97 -10.50
C LEU A 197 -11.50 4.79 -11.27
N GLY A 198 -11.32 6.10 -11.37
CA GLY A 198 -12.28 6.97 -12.04
C GLY A 198 -13.64 7.06 -11.33
N CYS A 199 -13.71 6.82 -10.02
CA CYS A 199 -14.96 6.87 -9.27
C CYS A 199 -14.90 7.77 -8.04
N HIS A 200 -16.07 8.27 -7.62
CA HIS A 200 -16.19 9.06 -6.39
C HIS A 200 -16.05 8.16 -5.15
N SER A 201 -15.44 8.67 -4.08
CA SER A 201 -15.18 7.92 -2.84
C SER A 201 -16.44 7.26 -2.26
N ALA A 202 -17.60 7.93 -2.27
CA ALA A 202 -18.87 7.35 -1.80
C ALA A 202 -19.31 6.09 -2.58
N LYS A 203 -18.81 5.91 -3.81
CA LYS A 203 -19.06 4.73 -4.66
C LYS A 203 -17.89 3.74 -4.65
N ALA A 204 -16.88 3.98 -3.83
CA ALA A 204 -15.72 3.12 -3.68
C ALA A 204 -15.73 2.38 -2.33
N VAL A 205 -15.05 1.24 -2.31
CA VAL A 205 -14.81 0.42 -1.12
C VAL A 205 -13.31 0.24 -0.94
N MET A 206 -12.80 0.47 0.27
CA MET A 206 -11.49 0.01 0.68
C MET A 206 -11.64 -1.35 1.37
N VAL A 207 -10.95 -2.35 0.86
CA VAL A 207 -10.91 -3.71 1.43
C VAL A 207 -9.49 -3.95 1.96
N GLY A 208 -9.35 -4.21 3.23
CA GLY A 208 -8.05 -4.42 3.87
C GLY A 208 -8.15 -5.30 5.10
N ASP A 209 -7.01 -5.73 5.61
CA ASP A 209 -6.90 -6.58 6.80
C ASP A 209 -6.39 -5.83 8.04
N ARG A 210 -6.12 -4.51 7.89
CA ARG A 210 -5.55 -3.69 8.97
C ARG A 210 -6.42 -2.46 9.28
N MET A 211 -6.65 -2.26 10.59
CA MET A 211 -7.36 -1.09 11.08
C MET A 211 -6.53 0.19 10.92
N ASP A 212 -5.24 0.13 11.27
CA ASP A 212 -4.31 1.27 11.36
C ASP A 212 -3.79 1.80 10.01
N THR A 213 -4.02 1.09 8.93
CA THR A 213 -3.63 1.50 7.57
C THR A 213 -4.82 1.54 6.62
N ASP A 214 -5.51 0.43 6.42
CA ASP A 214 -6.55 0.28 5.40
C ASP A 214 -7.86 0.96 5.79
N VAL A 215 -8.38 0.57 6.95
CA VAL A 215 -9.68 1.06 7.41
C VAL A 215 -9.63 2.58 7.63
N ILE A 216 -8.62 3.08 8.34
CA ILE A 216 -8.49 4.51 8.60
C ILE A 216 -8.34 5.31 7.29
N SER A 217 -7.48 4.86 6.36
CA SER A 217 -7.26 5.58 5.10
C SER A 217 -8.50 5.60 4.20
N GLY A 218 -9.28 4.51 4.18
CA GLY A 218 -10.56 4.48 3.47
C GLY A 218 -11.59 5.43 4.08
N MET A 219 -11.73 5.40 5.41
CA MET A 219 -12.63 6.30 6.14
C MET A 219 -12.30 7.77 5.92
N GLU A 220 -11.04 8.17 6.10
CA GLU A 220 -10.61 9.57 5.94
C GLU A 220 -10.79 10.08 4.51
N CYS A 221 -10.82 9.18 3.52
CA CYS A 221 -11.13 9.51 2.13
C CYS A 221 -12.63 9.44 1.79
N GLY A 222 -13.50 9.15 2.76
CA GLY A 222 -14.96 9.07 2.56
C GLY A 222 -15.41 7.84 1.77
N MET A 223 -14.63 6.75 1.83
CA MET A 223 -14.97 5.45 1.24
C MET A 223 -15.73 4.60 2.26
N SER A 224 -16.50 3.63 1.79
CA SER A 224 -16.88 2.49 2.62
C SER A 224 -15.67 1.60 2.86
N THR A 225 -15.56 1.00 4.05
CA THR A 225 -14.42 0.15 4.41
C THR A 225 -14.87 -1.25 4.80
N VAL A 226 -14.17 -2.24 4.32
CA VAL A 226 -14.36 -3.65 4.68
C VAL A 226 -13.07 -4.13 5.31
N LEU A 227 -13.16 -4.58 6.55
CA LEU A 227 -12.08 -5.31 7.21
C LEU A 227 -12.27 -6.80 6.94
N VAL A 228 -11.25 -7.47 6.41
CA VAL A 228 -11.22 -8.92 6.28
C VAL A 228 -10.36 -9.51 7.40
N LEU A 229 -10.84 -10.61 7.99
CA LEU A 229 -10.15 -11.30 9.10
C LEU A 229 -9.15 -12.36 8.60
N SER A 230 -8.94 -12.43 7.29
CA SER A 230 -7.98 -13.34 6.64
C SER A 230 -6.51 -12.93 6.81
N GLY A 231 -6.23 -11.76 7.41
CA GLY A 231 -4.89 -11.20 7.58
C GLY A 231 -4.50 -10.96 9.03
N ILE A 232 -4.05 -9.73 9.34
CA ILE A 232 -3.44 -9.36 10.62
C ILE A 232 -4.49 -9.09 11.71
N SER A 233 -5.55 -8.35 11.38
CA SER A 233 -6.57 -7.99 12.36
C SER A 233 -7.47 -9.16 12.72
N THR A 234 -7.90 -9.19 13.98
CA THR A 234 -8.88 -10.12 14.54
C THR A 234 -10.08 -9.34 15.06
N GLU A 235 -11.17 -10.02 15.44
CA GLU A 235 -12.31 -9.36 16.09
C GLU A 235 -11.89 -8.58 17.34
N ALA A 236 -10.97 -9.12 18.16
CA ALA A 236 -10.44 -8.46 19.34
C ALA A 236 -9.70 -7.14 19.00
N THR A 237 -9.03 -7.07 17.85
CA THR A 237 -8.33 -5.87 17.39
C THR A 237 -9.30 -4.69 17.18
N LEU A 238 -10.56 -4.96 16.82
CA LEU A 238 -11.56 -3.91 16.62
C LEU A 238 -11.80 -3.06 17.87
N ASP A 239 -11.73 -3.66 19.06
CA ASP A 239 -12.00 -2.97 20.31
C ASP A 239 -10.87 -2.03 20.76
N GLU A 240 -9.70 -2.15 20.16
CA GLU A 240 -8.55 -1.28 20.40
C GLU A 240 -8.68 0.09 19.70
N TYR A 241 -9.58 0.21 18.71
CA TYR A 241 -9.72 1.41 17.89
C TYR A 241 -10.99 2.19 18.17
N ALA A 242 -10.89 3.52 18.11
CA ALA A 242 -12.01 4.44 18.29
C ALA A 242 -12.97 4.50 17.08
N TYR A 243 -12.65 3.85 15.99
CA TYR A 243 -13.43 3.81 14.74
C TYR A 243 -13.74 2.37 14.35
N ARG A 244 -14.72 2.22 13.45
CA ARG A 244 -15.18 0.91 12.97
C ARG A 244 -15.22 0.87 11.44
N PRO A 245 -14.92 -0.27 10.80
CA PRO A 245 -15.17 -0.45 9.39
C PRO A 245 -16.67 -0.48 9.09
N SER A 246 -17.05 -0.27 7.83
CA SER A 246 -18.45 -0.38 7.38
C SER A 246 -18.97 -1.82 7.40
N ALA A 247 -18.07 -2.80 7.26
CA ALA A 247 -18.34 -4.23 7.41
C ALA A 247 -17.08 -4.97 7.86
N VAL A 248 -17.27 -6.09 8.57
CA VAL A 248 -16.23 -7.08 8.92
C VAL A 248 -16.62 -8.40 8.29
N LEU A 249 -15.69 -9.05 7.59
CA LEU A 249 -15.91 -10.28 6.84
C LEU A 249 -14.74 -11.25 7.09
N ASP A 250 -14.95 -12.54 6.92
CA ASP A 250 -13.87 -13.52 7.04
C ASP A 250 -12.85 -13.39 5.90
N GLY A 251 -13.33 -13.07 4.68
CA GLY A 251 -12.49 -12.86 3.51
C GLY A 251 -13.23 -12.17 2.37
N VAL A 252 -12.54 -11.92 1.27
CA VAL A 252 -13.13 -11.21 0.11
C VAL A 252 -14.24 -12.02 -0.60
N GLY A 253 -14.25 -13.35 -0.44
CA GLY A 253 -15.32 -14.21 -0.98
C GLY A 253 -16.70 -13.87 -0.42
N ASP A 254 -16.77 -13.41 0.83
CA ASP A 254 -18.03 -13.03 1.47
C ASP A 254 -18.67 -11.80 0.81
N ILE A 255 -17.85 -10.93 0.19
CA ILE A 255 -18.36 -9.79 -0.60
C ILE A 255 -19.24 -10.30 -1.74
N VAL A 256 -18.81 -11.37 -2.41
CA VAL A 256 -19.56 -11.97 -3.53
C VAL A 256 -20.86 -12.57 -3.03
N THR A 257 -20.78 -13.38 -1.97
CA THR A 257 -21.94 -14.01 -1.34
C THR A 257 -23.00 -12.99 -0.93
N LEU A 258 -22.57 -11.91 -0.28
CA LEU A 258 -23.48 -10.84 0.14
C LEU A 258 -24.05 -10.05 -1.04
N ALA A 259 -23.25 -9.78 -2.07
CA ALA A 259 -23.71 -9.07 -3.26
C ALA A 259 -24.75 -9.89 -4.05
N GLU A 260 -24.56 -11.20 -4.17
CA GLU A 260 -25.51 -12.09 -4.82
C GLU A 260 -26.83 -12.22 -4.03
N ALA A 261 -26.75 -12.30 -2.70
CA ALA A 261 -27.95 -12.28 -1.85
C ALA A 261 -28.74 -10.96 -1.98
N GLN A 262 -28.06 -9.81 -2.03
CA GLN A 262 -28.66 -8.49 -2.24
C GLN A 262 -29.29 -8.30 -3.63
N HIS A 263 -28.95 -9.14 -4.59
CA HIS A 263 -29.51 -9.08 -5.95
C HIS A 263 -30.77 -9.93 -6.09
N ALA A 264 -31.00 -10.87 -5.15
CA ALA A 264 -32.14 -11.77 -5.12
C ALA A 264 -33.35 -11.19 -4.35
N GLU A 265 -33.15 -10.14 -3.60
CA GLU A 265 -34.22 -9.36 -2.93
C GLU A 265 -34.73 -8.21 -3.83
#